data_6ea359688802c85e3f70ea7876d8bcba
#
_entry.id   6ea359688802c85e3f70ea7876d8bcba
#
_cell.length_a   1.000
_cell.length_b   1.000
_cell.length_c   1.000
_cell.angle_alpha   90.00
_cell.angle_beta   90.00
_cell.angle_gamma   90.00
#
_symmetry.space_group_name_H-M   'P 1'
#
loop_
_entity.id
_entity.type
_entity.pdbx_description
1 polymer ?
#
loop_
_entity_poly.entity_id
_entity_poly.type
_entity_poly.pdbx_seq_one_letter_code
_entity_poly.pdbx_strand_id
1 'polypeptide(L)'
;MKITVLAALAISGAIASLVHGPSAVAAPDSEYCTSLARAGYPGDCVTLTKLAKDVCAQYDRGLDQTTIVERLDVLTKDQGLSNYIMAGAPLYFCPKYASQN
;
A
#
# COMPACT_ATOMS: atom_id res chain seq x y z
N MET A 1 -20.77 -45.39 -4.47
CA MET A 1 -20.28 -45.27 -4.28
C MET A 1 -19.49 -44.31 -4.09
N LYS A 2 -19.22 -44.01 -3.65
CA LYS A 2 -18.39 -43.43 -3.40
C LYS A 2 -17.95 -42.44 -4.12
N ILE A 3 -17.61 -42.49 -4.73
CA ILE A 3 -17.16 -41.80 -5.64
C ILE A 3 -17.59 -40.56 -5.64
N THR A 4 -18.40 -40.48 -5.99
CA THR A 4 -18.99 -39.37 -6.10
C THR A 4 -18.52 -38.38 -5.31
N VAL A 5 -18.58 -38.56 -4.38
CA VAL A 5 -18.21 -37.65 -3.54
C VAL A 5 -17.18 -36.87 -3.87
N LEU A 6 -16.36 -37.36 -4.13
CA LEU A 6 -15.32 -36.73 -4.45
C LEU A 6 -15.54 -35.66 -5.23
N ALA A 7 -16.07 -35.81 -6.04
CA ALA A 7 -16.32 -34.83 -6.98
C ALA A 7 -16.52 -33.55 -6.27
N ALA A 8 -17.34 -33.64 -5.48
CA ALA A 8 -17.67 -32.47 -4.79
C ALA A 8 -16.51 -31.73 -4.36
N LEU A 9 -15.58 -32.31 -3.98
CA LEU A 9 -14.47 -31.70 -3.56
C LEU A 9 -13.96 -30.80 -4.45
N ALA A 10 -13.74 -31.15 -5.48
CA ALA A 10 -13.11 -30.32 -6.45
C ALA A 10 -13.66 -28.97 -6.40
N ILE A 11 -14.82 -28.81 -6.29
CA ILE A 11 -15.42 -27.61 -6.25
C ILE A 11 -14.91 -26.64 -5.33
N SER A 12 -14.81 -26.98 -4.19
CA SER A 12 -14.46 -26.00 -3.25
C SER A 12 -13.23 -25.27 -3.63
N GLY A 13 -12.32 -25.88 -4.15
CA GLY A 13 -11.09 -25.21 -4.47
C GLY A 13 -11.28 -24.06 -5.40
N ALA A 14 -12.06 -24.27 -6.36
CA ALA A 14 -12.21 -23.28 -7.37
C ALA A 14 -12.75 -21.98 -6.84
N ILE A 15 -13.69 -22.05 -6.06
CA ILE A 15 -14.28 -20.90 -5.52
C ILE A 15 -13.36 -20.02 -4.77
N ALA A 16 -12.61 -20.57 -3.95
CA ALA A 16 -11.73 -19.77 -3.15
C ALA A 16 -10.86 -18.88 -3.98
N SER A 17 -10.33 -19.39 -5.00
CA SER A 17 -9.39 -18.61 -5.75
C SER A 17 -9.97 -17.38 -6.38
N LEU A 18 -11.13 -17.40 -6.78
CA LEU A 18 -11.71 -16.28 -7.43
C LEU A 18 -11.78 -15.09 -6.52
N VAL A 19 -12.19 -15.28 -5.36
CA VAL A 19 -12.34 -14.21 -4.45
C VAL A 19 -11.06 -13.55 -4.06
N HIS A 20 -10.05 -14.28 -3.90
CA HIS A 20 -8.83 -13.71 -3.47
C HIS A 20 -8.10 -12.80 -4.41
N GLY A 21 -8.13 -13.11 -5.63
CA GLY A 21 -7.41 -12.35 -6.62
C GLY A 21 -7.55 -10.85 -6.54
N PRO A 22 -8.70 -10.32 -6.77
CA PRO A 22 -8.91 -8.88 -6.81
C PRO A 22 -8.60 -8.21 -5.50
N SER A 23 -9.01 -8.81 -4.44
CA SER A 23 -8.80 -8.23 -3.14
C SER A 23 -7.34 -8.07 -2.81
N ALA A 24 -6.57 -9.04 -3.14
CA ALA A 24 -5.17 -9.00 -2.80
C ALA A 24 -4.45 -7.86 -3.50
N VAL A 25 -4.84 -7.55 -4.71
CA VAL A 25 -4.19 -6.51 -5.46
C VAL A 25 -4.46 -5.13 -4.90
N ALA A 26 -5.66 -4.89 -4.45
CA ALA A 26 -6.04 -3.59 -3.95
C ALA A 26 -5.76 -3.35 -2.48
N ALA A 27 -5.42 -4.38 -1.74
CA ALA A 27 -5.28 -4.27 -0.30
C ALA A 27 -4.30 -3.21 0.19
N PRO A 28 -3.10 -3.09 -0.35
CA PRO A 28 -2.17 -2.10 0.16
C PRO A 28 -2.69 -0.67 0.04
N ASP A 29 -3.32 -0.34 -1.07
CA ASP A 29 -3.85 1.00 -1.28
C ASP A 29 -4.97 1.27 -0.28
N SER A 30 -5.87 0.32 -0.10
CA SER A 30 -6.99 0.46 0.80
C SER A 30 -6.53 0.57 2.25
N GLU A 31 -5.57 -0.24 2.63
CA GLU A 31 -5.04 -0.21 3.99
C GLU A 31 -4.33 1.11 4.27
N TYR A 32 -3.61 1.63 3.30
CA TYR A 32 -2.92 2.88 3.48
C TYR A 32 -3.93 4.03 3.65
N CYS A 33 -4.99 4.02 2.88
CA CYS A 33 -6.03 5.03 3.00
C CYS A 33 -6.69 4.99 4.38
N THR A 34 -6.94 3.81 4.89
CA THR A 34 -7.52 3.66 6.21
C THR A 34 -6.55 4.20 7.27
N SER A 35 -5.29 3.91 7.11
CA SER A 35 -4.26 4.38 8.02
C SER A 35 -4.20 5.90 8.06
N LEU A 36 -4.23 6.54 6.91
CA LEU A 36 -4.21 7.99 6.82
C LEU A 36 -5.41 8.61 7.53
N ALA A 37 -6.58 8.05 7.31
CA ALA A 37 -7.78 8.56 7.94
C ALA A 37 -7.71 8.43 9.44
N ARG A 38 -7.21 7.33 9.94
CA ARG A 38 -7.08 7.13 11.38
C ARG A 38 -6.08 8.07 11.99
N ALA A 39 -5.06 8.44 11.25
CA ALA A 39 -4.06 9.37 11.74
C ALA A 39 -4.50 10.82 11.68
N GLY A 40 -5.67 11.08 11.13
CA GLY A 40 -6.18 12.44 11.06
C GLY A 40 -5.83 13.20 9.80
N TYR A 41 -5.48 12.51 8.74
CA TYR A 41 -5.15 13.14 7.47
C TYR A 41 -6.20 12.73 6.42
N PRO A 42 -7.36 13.35 6.44
CA PRO A 42 -8.48 12.93 5.61
C PRO A 42 -8.44 13.36 4.15
N GLY A 43 -7.37 13.80 3.67
CA GLY A 43 -7.30 14.29 2.32
C GLY A 43 -7.69 13.26 1.25
N ASP A 44 -7.53 13.63 0.00
CA ASP A 44 -7.87 12.76 -1.12
C ASP A 44 -6.97 11.52 -1.14
N CYS A 45 -7.57 10.39 -0.90
CA CYS A 45 -6.82 9.15 -0.81
C CYS A 45 -6.05 8.81 -2.08
N VAL A 46 -6.62 9.09 -3.23
CA VAL A 46 -5.95 8.79 -4.49
C VAL A 46 -4.66 9.58 -4.58
N THR A 47 -4.72 10.87 -4.27
CA THR A 47 -3.55 11.73 -4.33
C THR A 47 -2.51 11.32 -3.30
N LEU A 48 -2.94 11.06 -2.07
CA LEU A 48 -1.99 10.70 -1.02
C LEU A 48 -1.33 9.35 -1.30
N THR A 49 -2.07 8.42 -1.88
CA THR A 49 -1.51 7.14 -2.28
C THR A 49 -0.46 7.31 -3.38
N LYS A 50 -0.73 8.20 -4.33
CA LYS A 50 0.23 8.47 -5.39
C LYS A 50 1.50 9.08 -4.82
N LEU A 51 1.39 9.97 -3.85
CA LEU A 51 2.57 10.56 -3.22
C LEU A 51 3.40 9.49 -2.53
N ALA A 52 2.74 8.55 -1.85
CA ALA A 52 3.46 7.46 -1.20
C ALA A 52 4.17 6.56 -2.20
N LYS A 53 3.49 6.23 -3.29
CA LYS A 53 4.11 5.41 -4.33
C LYS A 53 5.26 6.15 -5.00
N ASP A 54 5.15 7.46 -5.10
CA ASP A 54 6.23 8.25 -5.68
C ASP A 54 7.46 8.28 -4.76
N VAL A 55 7.27 8.20 -3.47
CA VAL A 55 8.39 8.08 -2.54
C VAL A 55 9.17 6.81 -2.89
N CYS A 56 8.47 5.72 -3.14
CA CYS A 56 9.11 4.47 -3.53
C CYS A 56 9.89 4.63 -4.84
N ALA A 57 9.29 5.32 -5.81
CA ALA A 57 9.95 5.54 -7.08
C ALA A 57 11.22 6.39 -6.92
N GLN A 58 11.19 7.35 -6.01
CA GLN A 58 12.36 8.19 -5.77
C GLN A 58 13.48 7.40 -5.10
N TYR A 59 13.14 6.52 -4.17
CA TYR A 59 14.15 5.63 -3.58
C TYR A 59 14.75 4.74 -4.68
N ASP A 60 13.92 4.25 -5.60
CA ASP A 60 14.42 3.41 -6.69
C ASP A 60 15.40 4.17 -7.57
N ARG A 61 15.27 5.48 -7.67
CA ARG A 61 16.18 6.30 -8.44
C ARG A 61 17.39 6.73 -7.62
N GLY A 62 17.51 6.28 -6.40
CA GLY A 62 18.66 6.55 -5.58
C GLY A 62 18.63 7.84 -4.77
N LEU A 63 17.48 8.50 -4.70
CA LEU A 63 17.38 9.70 -3.90
C LEU A 63 17.40 9.32 -2.41
N ASP A 64 17.99 10.18 -1.59
CA ASP A 64 18.04 9.90 -0.17
C ASP A 64 16.80 10.42 0.55
N GLN A 65 16.63 9.99 1.78
CA GLN A 65 15.47 10.32 2.57
C GLN A 65 15.27 11.82 2.74
N THR A 66 16.33 12.55 2.99
CA THR A 66 16.24 13.99 3.19
C THR A 66 15.70 14.69 1.95
N THR A 67 16.22 14.33 0.79
CA THR A 67 15.76 14.92 -0.46
C THR A 67 14.30 14.62 -0.71
N ILE A 68 13.91 13.38 -0.45
CA ILE A 68 12.52 12.98 -0.70
C ILE A 68 11.56 13.74 0.21
N VAL A 69 11.91 13.88 1.49
CA VAL A 69 10.99 14.55 2.41
C VAL A 69 10.91 16.04 2.09
N GLU A 70 11.99 16.64 1.62
CA GLU A 70 11.95 18.04 1.23
C GLU A 70 10.99 18.26 0.06
N ARG A 71 10.99 17.34 -0.87
CA ARG A 71 10.06 17.41 -2.00
C ARG A 71 8.63 17.23 -1.54
N LEU A 72 8.40 16.33 -0.60
CA LEU A 72 7.07 16.13 -0.05
C LEU A 72 6.58 17.39 0.66
N ASP A 73 7.44 18.04 1.41
CA ASP A 73 7.05 19.26 2.14
C ASP A 73 6.58 20.36 1.19
N VAL A 74 7.19 20.46 0.03
CA VAL A 74 6.76 21.43 -0.96
C VAL A 74 5.36 21.10 -1.47
N LEU A 75 5.09 19.81 -1.65
CA LEU A 75 3.80 19.38 -2.18
C LEU A 75 2.69 19.38 -1.14
N THR A 76 2.96 18.92 0.05
CA THR A 76 1.94 18.80 1.07
C THR A 76 1.74 20.07 1.87
N LYS A 77 2.80 20.85 2.04
CA LYS A 77 2.81 22.02 2.90
C LYS A 77 2.38 21.66 4.32
N ASP A 78 2.68 20.44 4.71
CA ASP A 78 2.31 19.91 6.01
C ASP A 78 3.38 18.90 6.41
N GLN A 79 4.28 19.32 7.28
CA GLN A 79 5.41 18.49 7.67
C GLN A 79 4.98 17.22 8.36
N GLY A 80 3.91 17.26 9.14
CA GLY A 80 3.40 16.06 9.78
C GLY A 80 2.92 15.04 8.75
N LEU A 81 2.22 15.51 7.73
CA LEU A 81 1.75 14.64 6.67
C LEU A 81 2.93 14.08 5.87
N SER A 82 3.91 14.92 5.55
CA SER A 82 5.09 14.46 4.82
C SER A 82 5.80 13.35 5.58
N ASN A 83 5.96 13.52 6.89
CA ASN A 83 6.61 12.50 7.69
C ASN A 83 5.80 11.22 7.74
N TYR A 84 4.48 11.34 7.80
CA TYR A 84 3.62 10.16 7.80
C TYR A 84 3.75 9.40 6.48
N ILE A 85 3.79 10.12 5.38
CA ILE A 85 3.94 9.51 4.07
C ILE A 85 5.31 8.84 3.95
N MET A 86 6.36 9.50 4.44
CA MET A 86 7.71 8.94 4.38
C MET A 86 7.81 7.64 5.17
N ALA A 87 7.18 7.58 6.32
CA ALA A 87 7.22 6.39 7.15
C ALA A 87 6.34 5.27 6.57
N GLY A 88 5.19 5.67 6.05
CA GLY A 88 4.22 4.69 5.57
C GLY A 88 4.53 4.10 4.20
N ALA A 89 5.09 4.89 3.30
CA ALA A 89 5.31 4.42 1.94
C ALA A 89 6.11 3.11 1.90
N PRO A 90 7.23 2.99 2.60
CA PRO A 90 7.93 1.72 2.58
C PRO A 90 7.13 0.59 3.18
N LEU A 91 6.38 0.85 4.24
CA LEU A 91 5.65 -0.21 4.89
C LEU A 91 4.56 -0.81 4.02
N TYR A 92 3.91 0.02 3.22
CA TYR A 92 2.78 -0.42 2.41
C TYR A 92 3.16 -0.75 0.97
N PHE A 93 4.14 -0.05 0.40
CA PHE A 93 4.39 -0.14 -1.03
C PHE A 93 5.80 -0.55 -1.46
N CYS A 94 6.78 -0.39 -0.60
CA CYS A 94 8.15 -0.80 -0.96
C CYS A 94 8.94 -1.24 0.28
N PRO A 95 8.56 -2.39 0.82
CA PRO A 95 9.16 -2.86 2.08
C PRO A 95 10.68 -2.97 2.09
N LYS A 96 11.27 -3.11 0.93
CA LYS A 96 12.73 -3.18 0.87
C LYS A 96 13.40 -1.92 1.38
N TYR A 97 12.67 -0.81 1.45
CA TYR A 97 13.23 0.43 1.96
C TYR A 97 12.78 0.75 3.38
N ALA A 98 12.07 -0.16 4.03
CA ALA A 98 11.55 0.12 5.37
C ALA A 98 12.63 0.42 6.38
N SER A 99 13.81 -0.16 6.23
CA SER A 99 14.90 0.08 7.15
C SER A 99 15.54 1.45 6.96
N GLN A 100 15.19 2.17 5.93
CA GLN A 100 15.73 3.50 5.67
C GLN A 100 15.15 4.56 6.60
N ASN A 101 14.01 4.26 7.16
CA ASN A 101 13.39 5.16 8.10
C ASN A 101 13.77 4.82 9.52
#